data_7ad800d3ca57606ab063fbfa626e0803
#
_entry.id   7ad800d3ca57606ab063fbfa626e0803
#
_cell.length_a   1.000
_cell.length_b   1.000
_cell.length_c   1.000
_cell.angle_alpha   90.00
_cell.angle_beta   90.00
_cell.angle_gamma   90.00
#
_symmetry.space_group_name_H-M   'P 1'
#
loop_
_entity.id
_entity.type
_entity.pdbx_description
1 polymer ?
#
loop_
_entity_poly.entity_id
_entity_poly.type
_entity_poly.pdbx_seq_one_letter_code
_entity_poly.pdbx_strand_id
1 'polypeptide(L)'
;MFSTHSFGQNYILPEGEFMDTTSNNDTICKDYNAYYYQAGGKQPKNSYTLLNELLSFLKQKNNLYDGSGYITYQFKIDCLGNKMRKTKVLQTDETYKSYHFDKRFVAELYLFLNALDNWKIYKYKDGQIFPYNAFMTFKIKNGKVINIIP
;
A
#
# COMPACT_ATOMS: atom_id res chain seq x y z
N MET A 1 11.72 -18.83 21.09
CA MET A 1 11.43 -18.02 21.00
C MET A 1 11.68 -17.25 21.01
N PHE A 2 11.84 -17.12 20.97
CA PHE A 2 11.84 -16.18 21.03
C PHE A 2 12.12 -15.37 21.11
N SER A 3 12.43 -15.51 21.25
CA SER A 3 12.48 -14.71 21.35
C SER A 3 13.01 -13.83 21.23
N THR A 4 13.51 -13.81 21.23
CA THR A 4 13.80 -12.98 21.18
C THR A 4 13.91 -12.03 21.07
N HIS A 5 13.82 -11.79 21.25
CA HIS A 5 13.72 -10.78 21.09
C HIS A 5 13.38 -9.64 21.25
N SER A 6 14.14 -9.54 21.43
CA SER A 6 13.35 -8.48 21.97
C SER A 6 13.52 -7.16 21.25
N PHE A 7 14.62 -6.87 20.66
CA PHE A 7 14.77 -5.66 19.82
C PHE A 7 13.98 -5.76 18.54
N GLY A 8 14.11 -6.87 17.85
CA GLY A 8 13.46 -7.08 16.58
C GLY A 8 11.95 -7.08 16.69
N GLN A 9 11.40 -7.31 17.85
CA GLN A 9 9.97 -7.32 18.07
C GLN A 9 9.31 -5.95 17.83
N ASN A 10 10.09 -4.89 17.94
CA ASN A 10 9.57 -3.53 17.78
C ASN A 10 9.76 -2.99 16.39
N TYR A 11 10.32 -3.77 15.48
CA TYR A 11 10.58 -3.30 14.11
C TYR A 11 9.92 -4.23 13.11
N ILE A 12 9.53 -3.66 11.99
CA ILE A 12 9.02 -4.44 10.86
C ILE A 12 10.21 -5.00 10.12
N LEU A 13 10.23 -6.31 9.97
CA LEU A 13 11.30 -6.98 9.25
C LEU A 13 11.13 -6.79 7.75
N PRO A 14 12.22 -6.86 6.97
CA PRO A 14 12.13 -6.73 5.50
C PRO A 14 11.19 -7.75 4.86
N GLU A 15 11.09 -8.91 5.43
CA GLU A 15 10.16 -9.94 4.96
C GLU A 15 8.72 -9.51 5.11
N GLY A 16 8.44 -8.75 6.18
CA GLY A 16 7.14 -8.13 6.41
C GLY A 16 5.95 -9.08 6.34
N GLU A 17 4.80 -8.48 6.26
CA GLU A 17 3.54 -9.20 6.10
C GLU A 17 3.02 -8.97 4.69
N PHE A 18 2.23 -9.93 4.21
CA PHE A 18 1.66 -9.85 2.86
C PHE A 18 0.14 -9.91 2.92
N MET A 19 -0.50 -9.06 2.13
CA MET A 19 -1.93 -9.17 1.87
C MET A 19 -2.22 -10.21 0.80
N ASP A 20 -1.32 -10.30 -0.18
CA ASP A 20 -1.41 -11.26 -1.26
C ASP A 20 0.02 -11.61 -1.69
N THR A 21 0.33 -12.89 -1.74
CA THR A 21 1.64 -13.39 -2.18
C THR A 21 1.64 -13.87 -3.63
N THR A 22 0.49 -13.79 -4.30
CA THR A 22 0.35 -14.30 -5.66
C THR A 22 1.15 -13.46 -6.64
N SER A 23 2.03 -14.11 -7.39
CA SER A 23 2.75 -13.46 -8.46
C SER A 23 1.91 -13.45 -9.73
N ASN A 24 1.91 -12.32 -10.43
CA ASN A 24 1.34 -12.24 -11.76
C ASN A 24 2.37 -12.75 -12.76
N ASN A 25 1.96 -13.71 -13.60
CA ASN A 25 2.75 -14.09 -14.77
C ASN A 25 2.48 -13.06 -15.86
N ASP A 26 3.25 -12.01 -15.87
CA ASP A 26 3.07 -10.97 -16.87
C ASP A 26 4.15 -11.11 -17.93
N THR A 27 3.77 -11.70 -19.05
CA THR A 27 4.65 -11.84 -20.22
C THR A 27 4.61 -10.61 -21.11
N ILE A 28 3.70 -9.67 -20.85
CA ILE A 28 3.50 -8.46 -21.65
C ILE A 28 4.52 -7.40 -21.27
N CYS A 29 4.80 -7.29 -19.97
CA CYS A 29 5.72 -6.28 -19.47
C CYS A 29 7.14 -6.85 -19.34
N LYS A 30 8.14 -6.04 -19.70
CA LYS A 30 9.52 -6.43 -19.48
C LYS A 30 9.79 -6.59 -17.98
N ASP A 31 10.66 -7.54 -17.67
CA ASP A 31 11.07 -7.81 -16.29
C ASP A 31 12.07 -6.75 -15.82
N TYR A 32 11.58 -5.56 -15.53
CA TYR A 32 12.37 -4.45 -15.05
C TYR A 32 11.64 -3.78 -13.90
N ASN A 33 12.38 -3.45 -12.86
CA ASN A 33 11.81 -2.81 -11.67
C ASN A 33 12.25 -1.36 -11.58
N ALA A 34 11.39 -0.44 -11.92
CA ALA A 34 11.58 0.96 -11.61
C ALA A 34 11.06 1.25 -10.21
N TYR A 35 11.81 2.05 -9.48
CA TYR A 35 11.32 2.52 -8.18
C TYR A 35 10.30 3.64 -8.37
N TYR A 36 9.43 3.77 -7.40
CA TYR A 36 8.38 4.76 -7.39
C TYR A 36 8.87 6.18 -7.74
N TYR A 37 9.95 6.60 -7.09
CA TYR A 37 10.48 7.94 -7.32
C TYR A 37 11.09 8.11 -8.72
N GLN A 38 11.57 7.04 -9.32
CA GLN A 38 12.08 7.07 -10.68
C GLN A 38 10.97 7.16 -11.72
N ALA A 39 9.88 6.47 -11.43
CA ALA A 39 8.73 6.44 -12.33
C ALA A 39 7.89 7.72 -12.25
N GLY A 40 7.98 8.45 -11.15
CA GLY A 40 7.04 9.53 -10.88
C GLY A 40 5.61 9.02 -10.89
N GLY A 41 5.47 7.71 -10.79
CA GLY A 41 4.21 7.03 -10.99
C GLY A 41 3.43 6.98 -9.70
N LYS A 42 2.22 7.43 -9.76
CA LYS A 42 1.31 7.39 -8.64
C LYS A 42 -0.12 7.41 -9.15
N GLN A 43 -1.01 7.29 -8.21
CA GLN A 43 -2.42 7.43 -8.46
C GLN A 43 -2.69 8.84 -9.03
N PRO A 44 -3.46 8.96 -10.12
CA PRO A 44 -3.79 10.28 -10.69
C PRO A 44 -4.56 11.17 -9.72
N LYS A 45 -5.35 10.56 -8.84
CA LYS A 45 -6.12 11.32 -7.85
C LYS A 45 -5.18 11.83 -6.75
N ASN A 46 -5.43 13.07 -6.31
CA ASN A 46 -4.65 13.64 -5.21
C ASN A 46 -5.12 13.05 -3.86
N SER A 47 -4.31 13.30 -2.82
CA SER A 47 -4.57 12.78 -1.47
C SER A 47 -5.93 13.18 -0.92
N TYR A 48 -6.36 14.40 -1.19
CA TYR A 48 -7.64 14.90 -0.69
C TYR A 48 -8.82 14.14 -1.30
N THR A 49 -8.79 13.93 -2.61
CA THR A 49 -9.83 13.16 -3.32
C THR A 49 -9.86 11.72 -2.83
N LEU A 50 -8.68 11.10 -2.72
CA LEU A 50 -8.57 9.73 -2.23
C LEU A 50 -9.11 9.59 -0.82
N LEU A 51 -8.77 10.54 0.05
CA LEU A 51 -9.23 10.51 1.43
C LEU A 51 -10.76 10.61 1.50
N ASN A 52 -11.37 11.50 0.75
CA ASN A 52 -12.82 11.65 0.73
C ASN A 52 -13.52 10.38 0.23
N GLU A 53 -12.99 9.76 -0.82
CA GLU A 53 -13.52 8.49 -1.33
C GLU A 53 -13.38 7.37 -0.30
N LEU A 54 -12.23 7.31 0.36
CA LEU A 54 -11.99 6.31 1.40
C LEU A 54 -12.95 6.49 2.57
N LEU A 55 -13.13 7.71 3.04
CA LEU A 55 -14.02 7.98 4.17
C LEU A 55 -15.46 7.58 3.86
N SER A 56 -15.92 7.83 2.63
CA SER A 56 -17.24 7.36 2.17
C SER A 56 -17.32 5.83 2.15
N PHE A 57 -16.28 5.18 1.65
CA PHE A 57 -16.18 3.72 1.62
C PHE A 57 -16.24 3.12 3.03
N LEU A 58 -15.44 3.65 3.95
CA LEU A 58 -15.39 3.17 5.33
C LEU A 58 -16.69 3.42 6.07
N LYS A 59 -17.38 4.52 5.79
CA LYS A 59 -18.66 4.82 6.37
C LYS A 59 -19.71 3.77 6.00
N GLN A 60 -19.69 3.29 4.77
CA GLN A 60 -20.57 2.22 4.32
C GLN A 60 -20.29 0.90 5.04
N LYS A 61 -19.04 0.63 5.38
CA LYS A 61 -18.68 -0.57 6.16
C LYS A 61 -19.16 -0.49 7.61
N ASN A 62 -19.27 0.71 8.14
CA ASN A 62 -19.83 0.99 9.46
C ASN A 62 -19.15 0.23 10.61
N ASN A 63 -17.85 0.05 10.53
CA ASN A 63 -17.04 -0.55 11.59
C ASN A 63 -16.30 0.53 12.36
N LEU A 64 -16.12 0.31 13.67
CA LEU A 64 -15.34 1.20 14.52
C LEU A 64 -14.03 0.53 14.86
N TYR A 65 -12.96 1.30 14.78
CA TYR A 65 -11.60 0.83 15.07
C TYR A 65 -10.92 1.77 16.05
N ASP A 66 -9.79 1.32 16.58
CA ASP A 66 -8.94 2.14 17.44
C ASP A 66 -7.49 2.06 16.93
N GLY A 67 -6.60 2.75 17.63
CA GLY A 67 -5.19 2.77 17.29
C GLY A 67 -4.78 3.94 16.43
N SER A 68 -3.50 4.26 16.51
CA SER A 68 -2.90 5.38 15.78
C SER A 68 -1.56 4.94 15.21
N GLY A 69 -1.26 5.38 14.00
CA GLY A 69 -0.02 5.03 13.33
C GLY A 69 -0.18 5.04 11.82
N TYR A 70 0.50 4.09 11.18
CA TYR A 70 0.58 4.05 9.72
C TYR A 70 0.36 2.63 9.22
N ILE A 71 -0.40 2.52 8.13
CA ILE A 71 -0.50 1.28 7.36
C ILE A 71 -0.03 1.60 5.94
N THR A 72 1.02 0.93 5.50
CA THR A 72 1.61 1.13 4.17
C THR A 72 1.49 -0.14 3.36
N TYR A 73 0.93 -0.03 2.18
CA TYR A 73 0.92 -1.11 1.20
C TYR A 73 1.98 -0.87 0.15
N GLN A 74 2.70 -1.91 -0.19
CA GLN A 74 3.76 -1.89 -1.19
C GLN A 74 3.44 -2.92 -2.27
N PHE A 75 3.42 -2.47 -3.52
CA PHE A 75 2.97 -3.30 -4.64
C PHE A 75 3.63 -2.81 -5.92
N LYS A 76 3.36 -3.51 -7.03
CA LYS A 76 3.79 -3.08 -8.35
C LYS A 76 2.63 -2.65 -9.20
N ILE A 77 2.90 -1.71 -10.08
CA ILE A 77 2.00 -1.32 -11.16
C ILE A 77 2.60 -1.87 -12.46
N ASP A 78 1.80 -2.55 -13.24
CA ASP A 78 2.26 -3.14 -14.49
C ASP A 78 2.34 -2.10 -15.63
N CYS A 79 2.78 -2.54 -16.78
CA CYS A 79 2.96 -1.64 -17.94
C CYS A 79 1.63 -1.18 -18.56
N LEU A 80 0.51 -1.69 -18.09
CA LEU A 80 -0.83 -1.27 -18.51
C LEU A 80 -1.50 -0.33 -17.50
N GLY A 81 -0.82 -0.01 -16.39
CA GLY A 81 -1.38 0.84 -15.34
C GLY A 81 -2.25 0.11 -14.34
N ASN A 82 -2.12 -1.20 -14.24
CA ASN A 82 -2.89 -2.01 -13.30
C ASN A 82 -2.03 -2.40 -12.10
N LYS A 83 -2.64 -2.37 -10.92
CA LYS A 83 -1.99 -2.88 -9.72
C LYS A 83 -1.85 -4.40 -9.82
N MET A 84 -0.64 -4.89 -9.62
CA MET A 84 -0.37 -6.32 -9.55
C MET A 84 -0.80 -6.89 -8.20
N ARG A 85 -1.02 -8.20 -8.16
CA ARG A 85 -1.64 -8.85 -7.00
C ARG A 85 -0.74 -8.86 -5.77
N LYS A 86 0.53 -9.17 -5.94
CA LYS A 86 1.46 -9.29 -4.80
C LYS A 86 1.55 -7.96 -4.05
N THR A 87 1.20 -7.99 -2.78
CA THR A 87 1.14 -6.78 -1.95
C THR A 87 1.68 -7.06 -0.57
N LYS A 88 2.68 -6.31 -0.18
CA LYS A 88 3.18 -6.25 1.19
C LYS A 88 2.38 -5.24 2.00
N VAL A 89 2.26 -5.49 3.30
CA VAL A 89 1.71 -4.52 4.24
C VAL A 89 2.69 -4.29 5.38
N LEU A 90 2.88 -3.04 5.73
CA LEU A 90 3.72 -2.60 6.83
C LEU A 90 2.84 -1.80 7.78
N GLN A 91 2.85 -2.17 9.05
CA GLN A 91 2.01 -1.53 10.05
C GLN A 91 2.87 -1.04 11.20
N THR A 92 2.72 0.22 11.57
CA THR A 92 3.45 0.81 12.69
C THR A 92 2.54 1.67 13.54
N ASP A 93 2.98 1.94 14.77
CA ASP A 93 2.40 2.99 15.58
C ASP A 93 2.95 4.37 15.15
N GLU A 94 2.60 5.40 15.89
CA GLU A 94 3.01 6.78 15.58
C GLU A 94 4.53 6.99 15.73
N THR A 95 5.21 6.12 16.45
CA THR A 95 6.66 6.18 16.64
C THR A 95 7.43 5.25 15.71
N TYR A 96 6.74 4.70 14.72
CA TYR A 96 7.29 3.78 13.70
C TYR A 96 7.76 2.45 14.27
N LYS A 97 7.23 2.04 15.41
CA LYS A 97 7.43 0.70 15.94
C LYS A 97 6.35 -0.23 15.43
N SER A 98 6.68 -1.50 15.34
CA SER A 98 5.74 -2.53 14.90
C SER A 98 4.44 -2.46 15.70
N TYR A 99 3.32 -2.44 14.98
CA TYR A 99 1.99 -2.38 15.57
C TYR A 99 1.01 -3.09 14.64
N HIS A 100 0.01 -3.75 15.20
CA HIS A 100 -0.98 -4.45 14.39
C HIS A 100 -2.37 -3.86 14.65
N PHE A 101 -2.92 -3.23 13.63
CA PHE A 101 -4.31 -2.78 13.65
C PHE A 101 -5.26 -3.96 13.52
N ASP A 102 -6.53 -3.75 13.84
CA ASP A 102 -7.56 -4.76 13.60
C ASP A 102 -7.47 -5.29 12.17
N LYS A 103 -7.48 -6.60 12.01
CA LYS A 103 -7.34 -7.25 10.70
C LYS A 103 -8.43 -6.82 9.72
N ARG A 104 -9.64 -6.57 10.21
CA ARG A 104 -10.74 -6.09 9.36
C ARG A 104 -10.45 -4.70 8.82
N PHE A 105 -9.85 -3.84 9.63
CA PHE A 105 -9.45 -2.51 9.19
C PHE A 105 -8.42 -2.58 8.08
N VAL A 106 -7.38 -3.37 8.29
CA VAL A 106 -6.35 -3.59 7.28
C VAL A 106 -6.94 -4.16 5.99
N ALA A 107 -7.87 -5.10 6.11
CA ALA A 107 -8.55 -5.69 4.96
C ALA A 107 -9.44 -4.68 4.22
N GLU A 108 -10.14 -3.82 4.93
CA GLU A 108 -10.99 -2.79 4.33
C GLU A 108 -10.16 -1.76 3.54
N LEU A 109 -9.05 -1.32 4.11
CA LEU A 109 -8.14 -0.42 3.41
C LEU A 109 -7.55 -1.09 2.16
N TYR A 110 -7.25 -2.37 2.25
CA TYR A 110 -6.75 -3.14 1.12
C TYR A 110 -7.80 -3.25 0.00
N LEU A 111 -9.06 -3.48 0.36
CA LEU A 111 -10.15 -3.50 -0.62
C LEU A 111 -10.27 -2.15 -1.35
N PHE A 112 -10.17 -1.06 -0.61
CA PHE A 112 -10.18 0.27 -1.21
C PHE A 112 -9.02 0.44 -2.20
N LEU A 113 -7.81 0.06 -1.78
CA LEU A 113 -6.62 0.13 -2.63
C LEU A 113 -6.81 -0.65 -3.93
N ASN A 114 -7.33 -1.88 -3.82
CA ASN A 114 -7.53 -2.74 -4.99
C ASN A 114 -8.61 -2.24 -5.95
N ALA A 115 -9.51 -1.41 -5.48
CA ALA A 115 -10.55 -0.81 -6.33
C ALA A 115 -10.04 0.40 -7.11
N LEU A 116 -8.88 0.93 -6.76
CA LEU A 116 -8.28 2.04 -7.49
C LEU A 116 -7.75 1.56 -8.83
N ASP A 117 -7.98 2.34 -9.86
CA ASP A 117 -7.55 2.03 -11.22
C ASP A 117 -6.84 3.22 -11.84
N ASN A 118 -6.51 3.09 -13.11
CA ASN A 118 -5.89 4.17 -13.89
C ASN A 118 -4.59 4.70 -13.28
N TRP A 119 -3.78 3.78 -12.73
CA TRP A 119 -2.46 4.14 -12.25
C TRP A 119 -1.63 4.68 -13.41
N LYS A 120 -0.75 5.63 -13.13
CA LYS A 120 0.12 6.18 -14.15
C LYS A 120 1.05 5.09 -14.69
N ILE A 121 1.30 5.15 -16.00
CA ILE A 121 2.22 4.27 -16.69
C ILE A 121 3.60 4.91 -16.66
N TYR A 122 4.63 4.12 -16.34
CA TYR A 122 6.02 4.57 -16.44
C TYR A 122 6.55 4.32 -17.85
N LYS A 123 6.84 5.42 -18.54
CA LYS A 123 7.38 5.38 -19.89
C LYS A 123 8.79 5.96 -19.91
N TYR A 124 9.75 5.17 -20.36
CA TYR A 124 11.12 5.61 -20.46
C TYR A 124 11.29 6.53 -21.68
N LYS A 125 12.47 7.19 -21.77
CA LYS A 125 12.77 8.15 -22.86
C LYS A 125 12.67 7.56 -24.25
N ASP A 126 12.99 6.27 -24.40
CA ASP A 126 12.93 5.53 -25.66
C ASP A 126 11.50 5.04 -26.01
N GLY A 127 10.53 5.35 -25.18
CA GLY A 127 9.14 4.93 -25.38
C GLY A 127 8.81 3.58 -24.76
N GLN A 128 9.77 2.87 -24.17
CA GLN A 128 9.50 1.60 -23.50
C GLN A 128 8.73 1.84 -22.20
N ILE A 129 7.79 0.94 -21.92
CA ILE A 129 6.94 1.01 -20.73
C ILE A 129 7.35 -0.12 -19.79
N PHE A 130 7.56 0.20 -18.53
CA PHE A 130 8.03 -0.73 -17.51
C PHE A 130 7.10 -0.77 -16.32
N PRO A 131 7.00 -1.92 -15.63
CA PRO A 131 6.35 -1.96 -14.32
C PRO A 131 7.20 -1.19 -13.30
N TYR A 132 6.55 -0.71 -12.24
CA TYR A 132 7.25 0.02 -11.19
C TYR A 132 6.68 -0.31 -9.82
N ASN A 133 7.49 -0.11 -8.79
CA ASN A 133 7.08 -0.25 -7.40
C ASN A 133 6.33 1.00 -6.95
N ALA A 134 5.24 0.80 -6.24
CA ALA A 134 4.41 1.87 -5.71
C ALA A 134 4.09 1.62 -4.24
N PHE A 135 3.75 2.68 -3.55
CA PHE A 135 3.38 2.66 -2.15
C PHE A 135 2.11 3.46 -1.96
N MET A 136 1.34 3.08 -0.94
CA MET A 136 0.27 3.93 -0.44
C MET A 136 0.21 3.80 1.07
N THR A 137 0.36 4.92 1.76
CA THR A 137 0.37 4.96 3.21
C THR A 137 -0.89 5.65 3.73
N PHE A 138 -1.55 4.98 4.66
CA PHE A 138 -2.70 5.53 5.36
C PHE A 138 -2.25 5.95 6.75
N LYS A 139 -2.41 7.24 7.05
CA LYS A 139 -2.14 7.77 8.38
C LYS A 139 -3.41 7.68 9.22
N ILE A 140 -3.30 7.05 10.37
CA ILE A 140 -4.44 6.71 11.22
C ILE A 140 -4.29 7.40 12.58
N LYS A 141 -5.37 7.98 13.05
CA LYS A 141 -5.45 8.60 14.36
C LYS A 141 -6.72 8.13 15.05
N ASN A 142 -6.58 7.48 16.19
CA ASN A 142 -7.72 6.96 16.96
C ASN A 142 -8.69 6.15 16.09
N GLY A 143 -8.15 5.25 15.28
CA GLY A 143 -8.93 4.37 14.44
C GLY A 143 -9.52 5.00 13.18
N LYS A 144 -9.17 6.25 12.88
CA LYS A 144 -9.69 6.95 11.70
C LYS A 144 -8.55 7.34 10.78
N VAL A 145 -8.75 7.16 9.49
CA VAL A 145 -7.78 7.61 8.49
C VAL A 145 -7.89 9.12 8.38
N ILE A 146 -6.78 9.81 8.63
CA ILE A 146 -6.72 11.27 8.60
C ILE A 146 -5.92 11.79 7.41
N ASN A 147 -5.15 10.94 6.74
CA ASN A 147 -4.42 11.32 5.54
C ASN A 147 -4.05 10.08 4.74
N ILE A 148 -3.89 10.27 3.43
CA ILE A 148 -3.33 9.29 2.51
C ILE A 148 -2.11 9.89 1.86
N ILE A 149 -1.01 9.17 1.91
CA ILE A 149 0.24 9.54 1.27
C ILE A 149 0.44 8.57 0.10
N PRO A 150 0.16 9.03 -1.12
CA PRO A 150 0.25 8.16 -2.30
C PRO A 150 1.69 7.96 -2.75
#